data_f4f946a9abab1e775d155303755bda80
#
_entry.id   f4f946a9abab1e775d155303755bda80
#
_cell.length_a   1.000
_cell.length_b   1.000
_cell.length_c   1.000
_cell.angle_alpha   90.00
_cell.angle_beta   90.00
_cell.angle_gamma   90.00
#
_symmetry.space_group_name_H-M   'P 1'
#
loop_
_entity.id
_entity.type
_entity.pdbx_description
1 polymer ?
#
loop_
_entity_poly.entity_id
_entity_poly.type
_entity_poly.pdbx_seq_one_letter_code
_entity_poly.pdbx_strand_id
1 'polypeptide(L)'
;METKQVLSEKKKRIIVYLAAVLVVFIWLPLSITKAVAYDQAYTTAMVRHSFGEIVTLCSYDVHSPLYYFIAKIFYHLCFNHIFGLKVCSLFFMGIYLWMLAVPFRKEFGNRMAFSMIVLSGVLPTFLTHNTEPRMYTMAISAYAAVAFLAYKIIKRFQMKYAVLFFFASVFAVYIHTYTMIATVLLYLVLMVASFVKKEERKKRIAWFFINGVLVSVSYLPWLFALMSQFGTKGEVAKPQFDVAFYIDEILNESFSSIMYPKKWQTAIWLVILAFSLVILIVKKTPYWKEILTGAGIFVLVSALGVYLSVSYSPCFMGRYVTCIMPLILFAVAAALDLVKPKWIVAAILLLAVMGGALVYRDRVRYEYEKGLDNYLEYAKNTYKEEDAVIYADIHSNYLSVFTPDVYTYILGRKDEFNPYDNDEIFADPAQADDVKGVCILSA
;
A
#
# COMPACT_ATOMS: atom_id res chain seq x y z
N MET A 1 41.51 -10.53 18.59
CA MET A 1 40.57 -10.95 17.54
C MET A 1 39.13 -10.47 17.86
N GLU A 2 38.68 -10.63 19.05
CA GLU A 2 37.31 -10.26 19.51
C GLU A 2 36.95 -8.78 19.29
N THR A 3 37.86 -7.86 19.66
CA THR A 3 37.65 -6.41 19.48
C THR A 3 37.50 -5.99 18.01
N LYS A 4 38.24 -6.61 17.07
CA LYS A 4 38.09 -6.33 15.63
C LYS A 4 36.77 -6.85 15.09
N GLN A 5 36.27 -7.97 15.59
CA GLN A 5 35.00 -8.56 15.19
C GLN A 5 33.80 -7.71 15.68
N VAL A 6 33.85 -7.24 16.93
CA VAL A 6 32.85 -6.34 17.51
C VAL A 6 32.77 -5.01 16.74
N LEU A 7 33.92 -4.41 16.41
CA LEU A 7 34.01 -3.19 15.62
C LEU A 7 33.42 -3.38 14.20
N SER A 8 33.66 -4.56 13.58
CA SER A 8 33.10 -4.90 12.27
C SER A 8 31.58 -5.00 12.31
N GLU A 9 31.00 -5.65 13.32
CA GLU A 9 29.54 -5.75 13.47
C GLU A 9 28.87 -4.40 13.78
N LYS A 10 29.51 -3.55 14.59
CA LYS A 10 29.04 -2.18 14.84
C LYS A 10 28.99 -1.36 13.53
N LYS A 11 30.04 -1.43 12.70
CA LYS A 11 30.08 -0.76 11.40
C LYS A 11 28.96 -1.27 10.47
N LYS A 12 28.76 -2.58 10.35
CA LYS A 12 27.68 -3.16 9.52
C LYS A 12 26.29 -2.67 9.97
N ARG A 13 26.06 -2.62 11.28
CA ARG A 13 24.81 -2.10 11.85
C ARG A 13 24.56 -0.63 11.49
N ILE A 14 25.61 0.20 11.58
CA ILE A 14 25.55 1.62 11.20
C ILE A 14 25.20 1.74 9.72
N ILE A 15 25.80 0.94 8.84
CA ILE A 15 25.49 0.94 7.40
C ILE A 15 24.02 0.62 7.15
N VAL A 16 23.42 -0.35 7.87
CA VAL A 16 21.99 -0.67 7.76
C VAL A 16 21.11 0.52 8.16
N TYR A 17 21.45 1.21 9.25
CA TYR A 17 20.71 2.39 9.69
C TYR A 17 20.83 3.55 8.70
N LEU A 18 22.05 3.81 8.21
CA LEU A 18 22.29 4.84 7.21
C LEU A 18 21.55 4.56 5.90
N ALA A 19 21.47 3.29 5.48
CA ALA A 19 20.70 2.91 4.29
C ALA A 19 19.20 3.19 4.49
N ALA A 20 18.62 2.85 5.64
CA ALA A 20 17.21 3.15 5.93
C ALA A 20 16.92 4.65 5.94
N VAL A 21 17.78 5.43 6.58
CA VAL A 21 17.67 6.89 6.63
C VAL A 21 17.83 7.49 5.23
N LEU A 22 18.79 7.02 4.44
CA LEU A 22 19.01 7.49 3.07
C LEU A 22 17.79 7.24 2.18
N VAL A 23 17.15 6.08 2.30
CA VAL A 23 15.93 5.78 1.53
C VAL A 23 14.82 6.77 1.88
N VAL A 24 14.59 7.09 3.15
CA VAL A 24 13.61 8.11 3.56
C VAL A 24 13.96 9.49 2.97
N PHE A 25 15.23 9.88 3.02
CA PHE A 25 15.68 11.16 2.45
C PHE A 25 15.50 11.21 0.93
N ILE A 26 15.70 10.11 0.21
CA ILE A 26 15.44 10.04 -1.23
C ILE A 26 13.95 10.22 -1.53
N TRP A 27 13.06 9.69 -0.69
CA TRP A 27 11.61 9.78 -0.89
C TRP A 27 11.02 11.12 -0.44
N LEU A 28 11.65 11.80 0.52
CA LEU A 28 11.14 13.05 1.10
C LEU A 28 10.77 14.14 0.06
N PRO A 29 11.54 14.39 -1.00
CA PRO A 29 11.18 15.40 -2.02
C PRO A 29 9.83 15.13 -2.69
N LEU A 30 9.41 13.87 -2.81
CA LEU A 30 8.12 13.53 -3.39
C LEU A 30 6.92 13.91 -2.50
N SER A 31 7.14 14.08 -1.18
CA SER A 31 6.07 14.45 -0.24
C SER A 31 5.75 15.95 -0.25
N ILE A 32 6.65 16.80 -0.73
CA ILE A 32 6.47 18.26 -0.72
C ILE A 32 5.84 18.80 -2.00
N THR A 33 5.44 17.93 -2.93
CA THR A 33 4.82 18.30 -4.19
C THR A 33 3.32 18.52 -4.06
N LYS A 34 2.73 19.27 -4.98
CA LYS A 34 1.29 19.53 -5.05
C LYS A 34 0.56 18.55 -5.96
N ALA A 35 1.28 17.74 -6.75
CA ALA A 35 0.65 16.81 -7.67
C ALA A 35 -0.25 15.82 -6.95
N VAL A 36 -1.45 15.64 -7.48
CA VAL A 36 -2.51 14.80 -6.90
C VAL A 36 -3.26 14.15 -8.05
N ALA A 37 -3.31 12.82 -8.03
CA ALA A 37 -4.18 12.05 -8.92
C ALA A 37 -5.60 11.95 -8.34
N TYR A 38 -6.54 11.47 -9.15
CA TYR A 38 -7.94 11.28 -8.76
C TYR A 38 -8.11 10.57 -7.39
N ASP A 39 -7.51 9.41 -7.22
CA ASP A 39 -7.56 8.64 -5.95
C ASP A 39 -7.02 9.40 -4.74
N GLN A 40 -6.08 10.30 -4.95
CA GLN A 40 -5.45 11.10 -3.90
C GLN A 40 -6.32 12.30 -3.51
N ALA A 41 -6.97 12.91 -4.50
CA ALA A 41 -7.95 13.97 -4.27
C ALA A 41 -9.16 13.41 -3.51
N TYR A 42 -9.61 12.20 -3.85
CA TYR A 42 -10.64 11.49 -3.10
C TYR A 42 -10.29 11.37 -1.61
N THR A 43 -9.04 10.99 -1.28
CA THR A 43 -8.60 10.97 0.11
C THR A 43 -8.65 12.36 0.75
N THR A 44 -8.30 13.41 0.00
CA THR A 44 -8.34 14.79 0.51
C THR A 44 -9.76 15.23 0.81
N ALA A 45 -10.73 14.88 -0.03
CA ALA A 45 -12.14 15.11 0.23
C ALA A 45 -12.60 14.35 1.49
N MET A 46 -12.34 13.05 1.56
CA MET A 46 -12.73 12.20 2.68
C MET A 46 -12.25 12.72 4.05
N VAL A 47 -11.02 13.21 4.16
CA VAL A 47 -10.47 13.67 5.45
C VAL A 47 -11.05 15.03 5.90
N ARG A 48 -11.76 15.74 5.06
CA ARG A 48 -12.47 16.99 5.43
C ARG A 48 -13.72 16.71 6.25
N HIS A 49 -14.39 15.58 5.99
CA HIS A 49 -15.59 15.17 6.73
C HIS A 49 -15.32 14.83 8.20
N SER A 50 -16.34 14.87 9.04
CA SER A 50 -16.26 14.40 10.43
C SER A 50 -15.98 12.89 10.49
N PHE A 51 -15.51 12.38 11.62
CA PHE A 51 -15.27 10.93 11.79
C PHE A 51 -16.53 10.08 11.56
N GLY A 52 -17.70 10.59 11.95
CA GLY A 52 -18.99 9.91 11.71
C GLY A 52 -19.34 9.84 10.23
N GLU A 53 -19.23 10.97 9.52
CA GLU A 53 -19.44 11.02 8.06
C GLU A 53 -18.47 10.13 7.31
N ILE A 54 -17.17 10.09 7.69
CA ILE A 54 -16.20 9.16 7.09
C ILE A 54 -16.67 7.71 7.24
N VAL A 55 -17.23 7.30 8.39
CA VAL A 55 -17.77 5.94 8.55
C VAL A 55 -18.92 5.70 7.58
N THR A 56 -19.85 6.64 7.49
CA THR A 56 -21.01 6.56 6.58
C THR A 56 -20.53 6.49 5.12
N LEU A 57 -19.66 7.39 4.70
CA LEU A 57 -19.12 7.45 3.36
C LEU A 57 -18.37 6.15 2.99
N CYS A 58 -17.52 5.63 3.90
CA CYS A 58 -16.84 4.37 3.70
C CYS A 58 -17.79 3.17 3.60
N SER A 59 -19.00 3.23 4.20
CA SER A 59 -19.95 2.11 4.09
C SER A 59 -20.55 1.98 2.68
N TYR A 60 -20.55 3.06 1.89
CA TYR A 60 -20.94 3.06 0.48
C TYR A 60 -19.76 2.86 -0.49
N ASP A 61 -18.52 2.97 0.00
CA ASP A 61 -17.28 2.75 -0.75
C ASP A 61 -16.75 1.31 -0.55
N VAL A 62 -15.55 1.02 -1.02
CA VAL A 62 -14.87 -0.29 -0.91
C VAL A 62 -13.81 -0.32 0.19
N HIS A 63 -13.58 0.79 0.88
CA HIS A 63 -12.49 0.96 1.84
C HIS A 63 -13.01 1.08 3.27
N SER A 64 -12.26 0.53 4.25
CA SER A 64 -12.57 0.72 5.65
C SER A 64 -12.07 2.07 6.18
N PRO A 65 -12.67 2.64 7.25
CA PRO A 65 -12.45 4.04 7.66
C PRO A 65 -11.11 4.31 8.35
N LEU A 66 -10.42 3.27 8.86
CA LEU A 66 -9.25 3.48 9.73
C LEU A 66 -8.13 4.27 9.03
N TYR A 67 -7.88 4.01 7.75
CA TYR A 67 -6.92 4.78 6.98
C TYR A 67 -7.26 6.27 6.99
N TYR A 68 -8.51 6.63 6.68
CA TYR A 68 -8.95 8.02 6.60
C TYR A 68 -8.92 8.70 7.97
N PHE A 69 -9.20 7.99 9.06
CA PHE A 69 -9.06 8.52 10.41
C PHE A 69 -7.62 8.94 10.72
N ILE A 70 -6.66 8.08 10.38
CA ILE A 70 -5.25 8.38 10.62
C ILE A 70 -4.77 9.49 9.67
N ALA A 71 -5.13 9.39 8.38
CA ALA A 71 -4.82 10.40 7.38
C ALA A 71 -5.38 11.79 7.77
N LYS A 72 -6.62 11.87 8.32
CA LYS A 72 -7.22 13.08 8.85
C LYS A 72 -6.39 13.71 9.97
N ILE A 73 -5.84 12.90 10.87
CA ILE A 73 -4.95 13.40 11.95
C ILE A 73 -3.72 14.08 11.34
N PHE A 74 -3.06 13.42 10.38
CA PHE A 74 -1.90 14.00 9.69
C PHE A 74 -2.26 15.25 8.87
N TYR A 75 -3.43 15.25 8.22
CA TYR A 75 -3.93 16.40 7.49
C TYR A 75 -4.04 17.63 8.41
N HIS A 76 -4.69 17.48 9.57
CA HIS A 76 -4.83 18.56 10.55
C HIS A 76 -3.49 18.96 11.20
N LEU A 77 -2.61 18.03 11.51
CA LEU A 77 -1.28 18.34 12.04
C LEU A 77 -0.43 19.15 11.06
N CYS A 78 -0.71 19.06 9.77
CA CYS A 78 -0.07 19.83 8.71
C CYS A 78 -0.95 20.98 8.18
N PHE A 79 -1.73 21.60 9.05
CA PHE A 79 -2.51 22.82 8.77
C PHE A 79 -3.53 22.64 7.63
N ASN A 80 -4.19 21.50 7.56
CA ASN A 80 -5.18 21.14 6.53
C ASN A 80 -4.60 21.17 5.10
N HIS A 81 -3.34 20.78 4.97
CA HIS A 81 -2.66 20.75 3.68
C HIS A 81 -2.40 19.31 3.23
N ILE A 82 -2.50 19.06 1.92
CA ILE A 82 -2.28 17.75 1.30
C ILE A 82 -0.89 17.16 1.62
N PHE A 83 0.08 17.99 1.91
CA PHE A 83 1.40 17.59 2.43
C PHE A 83 1.27 16.64 3.62
N GLY A 84 0.32 16.88 4.54
CA GLY A 84 0.08 16.00 5.69
C GLY A 84 -0.29 14.58 5.28
N LEU A 85 -1.06 14.42 4.21
CA LEU A 85 -1.45 13.12 3.68
C LEU A 85 -0.24 12.37 3.08
N LYS A 86 0.61 13.08 2.34
CA LYS A 86 1.86 12.51 1.80
C LYS A 86 2.84 12.14 2.91
N VAL A 87 2.94 12.98 3.95
CA VAL A 87 3.75 12.69 5.15
C VAL A 87 3.21 11.48 5.91
N CYS A 88 1.89 11.28 5.98
CA CYS A 88 1.31 10.08 6.56
C CYS A 88 1.82 8.82 5.86
N SER A 89 1.80 8.79 4.53
CA SER A 89 2.30 7.67 3.74
C SER A 89 3.80 7.45 3.97
N LEU A 90 4.60 8.50 3.93
CA LEU A 90 6.04 8.43 4.19
C LEU A 90 6.35 7.97 5.63
N PHE A 91 5.56 8.38 6.62
CA PHE A 91 5.70 7.95 8.01
C PHE A 91 5.54 6.43 8.15
N PHE A 92 4.53 5.83 7.52
CA PHE A 92 4.33 4.38 7.58
C PHE A 92 5.42 3.62 6.82
N MET A 93 5.92 4.15 5.71
CA MET A 93 7.12 3.58 5.07
C MET A 93 8.35 3.70 5.97
N GLY A 94 8.49 4.79 6.74
CA GLY A 94 9.51 4.95 7.76
C GLY A 94 9.41 3.89 8.86
N ILE A 95 8.18 3.56 9.34
CA ILE A 95 7.93 2.46 10.27
C ILE A 95 8.39 1.11 9.68
N TYR A 96 8.04 0.84 8.41
CA TYR A 96 8.46 -0.38 7.73
C TYR A 96 10.00 -0.48 7.65
N LEU A 97 10.68 0.59 7.22
CA LEU A 97 12.15 0.62 7.16
C LEU A 97 12.80 0.50 8.55
N TRP A 98 12.21 1.12 9.58
CA TRP A 98 12.64 0.93 10.98
C TRP A 98 12.50 -0.54 11.41
N MET A 99 11.40 -1.20 11.05
CA MET A 99 11.22 -2.63 11.35
C MET A 99 12.32 -3.48 10.68
N LEU A 100 12.70 -3.18 9.44
CA LEU A 100 13.81 -3.86 8.77
C LEU A 100 15.16 -3.58 9.45
N ALA A 101 15.42 -2.32 9.80
CA ALA A 101 16.69 -1.91 10.38
C ALA A 101 16.90 -2.38 11.84
N VAL A 102 15.81 -2.60 12.60
CA VAL A 102 15.92 -2.92 14.03
C VAL A 102 15.48 -4.36 14.34
N PRO A 103 14.19 -4.72 14.43
CA PRO A 103 13.78 -6.06 14.83
C PRO A 103 14.13 -7.14 13.80
N PHE A 104 13.93 -6.87 12.50
CA PHE A 104 14.24 -7.80 11.43
C PHE A 104 15.77 -8.09 11.37
N ARG A 105 16.58 -7.04 11.39
CA ARG A 105 18.03 -7.17 11.42
C ARG A 105 18.55 -8.01 12.59
N LYS A 106 17.94 -7.86 13.78
CA LYS A 106 18.32 -8.68 14.96
C LYS A 106 18.03 -10.16 14.76
N GLU A 107 17.03 -10.48 13.95
CA GLU A 107 16.60 -11.85 13.71
C GLU A 107 17.31 -12.49 12.52
N PHE A 108 17.45 -11.76 11.40
CA PHE A 108 17.93 -12.28 10.13
C PHE A 108 19.33 -11.78 9.73
N GLY A 109 19.92 -10.89 10.52
CA GLY A 109 21.28 -10.38 10.31
C GLY A 109 21.36 -9.11 9.45
N ASN A 110 22.55 -8.49 9.48
CA ASN A 110 22.80 -7.20 8.82
C ASN A 110 22.66 -7.28 7.29
N ARG A 111 23.08 -8.40 6.69
CA ARG A 111 23.10 -8.54 5.23
C ARG A 111 21.70 -8.66 4.64
N MET A 112 20.85 -9.51 5.22
CA MET A 112 19.45 -9.59 4.81
C MET A 112 18.72 -8.26 5.01
N ALA A 113 18.91 -7.63 6.17
CA ALA A 113 18.26 -6.33 6.44
C ALA A 113 18.70 -5.23 5.46
N PHE A 114 20.02 -5.16 5.16
CA PHE A 114 20.53 -4.21 4.16
C PHE A 114 19.92 -4.47 2.77
N SER A 115 19.90 -5.73 2.32
CA SER A 115 19.31 -6.09 1.03
C SER A 115 17.82 -5.74 0.98
N MET A 116 17.06 -6.07 2.04
CA MET A 116 15.62 -5.70 2.14
C MET A 116 15.41 -4.19 2.04
N ILE A 117 16.20 -3.38 2.77
CA ILE A 117 16.09 -1.92 2.77
C ILE A 117 16.40 -1.35 1.37
N VAL A 118 17.49 -1.78 0.75
CA VAL A 118 17.87 -1.31 -0.59
C VAL A 118 16.81 -1.69 -1.62
N LEU A 119 16.38 -2.95 -1.64
CA LEU A 119 15.35 -3.42 -2.57
C LEU A 119 14.02 -2.68 -2.35
N SER A 120 13.61 -2.48 -1.10
CA SER A 120 12.40 -1.70 -0.76
C SER A 120 12.52 -0.24 -1.22
N GLY A 121 13.73 0.35 -1.11
CA GLY A 121 13.99 1.71 -1.53
C GLY A 121 13.81 1.97 -3.01
N VAL A 122 13.91 0.93 -3.83
CA VAL A 122 13.94 1.02 -5.29
C VAL A 122 12.88 0.16 -6.01
N LEU A 123 12.05 -0.59 -5.26
CA LEU A 123 10.95 -1.36 -5.84
C LEU A 123 9.93 -0.41 -6.49
N PRO A 124 9.56 -0.57 -7.77
CA PRO A 124 8.70 0.36 -8.48
C PRO A 124 7.37 0.66 -7.77
N THR A 125 6.66 -0.38 -7.31
CA THR A 125 5.39 -0.16 -6.58
C THR A 125 5.60 0.62 -5.27
N PHE A 126 6.75 0.46 -4.56
CA PHE A 126 7.03 1.25 -3.37
C PHE A 126 7.42 2.69 -3.72
N LEU A 127 8.13 2.90 -4.83
CA LEU A 127 8.42 4.25 -5.34
C LEU A 127 7.16 4.99 -5.78
N THR A 128 6.15 4.27 -6.24
CA THR A 128 4.85 4.85 -6.60
C THR A 128 4.07 5.25 -5.35
N HIS A 129 3.97 4.36 -4.37
CA HIS A 129 3.05 4.53 -3.24
C HIS A 129 3.67 5.14 -1.97
N ASN A 130 5.01 5.34 -1.91
CA ASN A 130 5.71 5.80 -0.70
C ASN A 130 5.23 7.16 -0.16
N THR A 131 4.73 8.02 -1.03
CA THR A 131 4.19 9.34 -0.68
C THR A 131 2.78 9.55 -1.23
N GLU A 132 2.18 8.53 -1.82
CA GLU A 132 0.80 8.61 -2.31
C GLU A 132 -0.18 8.68 -1.13
N PRO A 133 -1.11 9.65 -1.10
CA PRO A 133 -2.18 9.72 -0.09
C PRO A 133 -3.21 8.59 -0.22
N ARG A 134 -2.74 7.36 -0.04
CA ARG A 134 -3.55 6.12 -0.06
C ARG A 134 -3.07 5.14 1.00
N MET A 135 -3.88 4.14 1.30
CA MET A 135 -3.65 3.18 2.38
C MET A 135 -2.47 2.22 2.18
N TYR A 136 -1.84 2.18 1.00
CA TYR A 136 -0.85 1.14 0.64
C TYR A 136 0.35 1.07 1.57
N THR A 137 0.95 2.20 1.93
CA THR A 137 2.13 2.23 2.82
C THR A 137 1.80 1.76 4.23
N MET A 138 0.61 2.11 4.70
CA MET A 138 0.07 1.64 5.97
C MET A 138 -0.16 0.12 5.94
N ALA A 139 -0.70 -0.40 4.82
CA ALA A 139 -0.91 -1.82 4.59
C ALA A 139 0.41 -2.60 4.53
N ILE A 140 1.44 -2.08 3.83
CA ILE A 140 2.79 -2.65 3.77
C ILE A 140 3.36 -2.81 5.18
N SER A 141 3.35 -1.72 5.97
CA SER A 141 3.92 -1.72 7.32
C SER A 141 3.15 -2.62 8.28
N ALA A 142 1.81 -2.59 8.21
CA ALA A 142 0.93 -3.43 9.02
C ALA A 142 1.15 -4.92 8.72
N TYR A 143 1.14 -5.31 7.44
CA TYR A 143 1.31 -6.71 7.09
C TYR A 143 2.73 -7.22 7.34
N ALA A 144 3.76 -6.41 7.13
CA ALA A 144 5.12 -6.76 7.51
C ALA A 144 5.23 -7.01 9.02
N ALA A 145 4.54 -6.22 9.86
CA ALA A 145 4.48 -6.46 11.31
C ALA A 145 3.77 -7.78 11.64
N VAL A 146 2.60 -8.03 11.03
CA VAL A 146 1.85 -9.29 11.22
C VAL A 146 2.70 -10.50 10.83
N ALA A 147 3.32 -10.47 9.65
CA ALA A 147 4.16 -11.57 9.17
C ALA A 147 5.39 -11.81 10.06
N PHE A 148 6.08 -10.75 10.48
CA PHE A 148 7.23 -10.86 11.38
C PHE A 148 6.84 -11.40 12.76
N LEU A 149 5.74 -10.94 13.33
CA LEU A 149 5.25 -11.39 14.63
C LEU A 149 4.76 -12.83 14.57
N ALA A 150 4.09 -13.25 13.49
CA ALA A 150 3.72 -14.63 13.24
C ALA A 150 4.96 -15.54 13.21
N TYR A 151 6.00 -15.15 12.47
CA TYR A 151 7.28 -15.84 12.46
C TYR A 151 7.87 -16.00 13.88
N LYS A 152 7.88 -14.91 14.67
CA LYS A 152 8.38 -14.94 16.07
C LYS A 152 7.58 -15.90 16.95
N ILE A 153 6.24 -15.93 16.81
CA ILE A 153 5.34 -16.84 17.53
C ILE A 153 5.59 -18.29 17.12
N ILE A 154 5.75 -18.57 15.82
CA ILE A 154 6.05 -19.92 15.33
C ILE A 154 7.42 -20.38 15.84
N LYS A 155 8.42 -19.54 15.78
CA LYS A 155 9.79 -19.86 16.21
C LYS A 155 9.87 -20.08 17.71
N ARG A 156 9.36 -19.16 18.51
CA ARG A 156 9.33 -19.20 19.95
C ARG A 156 8.12 -18.45 20.48
N PHE A 157 7.18 -19.17 21.05
CA PHE A 157 5.99 -18.57 21.65
C PHE A 157 6.35 -17.68 22.83
N GLN A 158 5.95 -16.44 22.81
CA GLN A 158 6.08 -15.48 23.93
C GLN A 158 4.86 -14.57 23.95
N MET A 159 4.29 -14.35 25.12
CA MET A 159 3.06 -13.56 25.29
C MET A 159 3.18 -12.14 24.71
N LYS A 160 4.36 -11.50 24.84
CA LYS A 160 4.57 -10.17 24.22
C LYS A 160 4.36 -10.16 22.71
N TYR A 161 4.82 -11.20 21.99
CA TYR A 161 4.58 -11.30 20.55
C TYR A 161 3.14 -11.64 20.25
N ALA A 162 2.49 -12.43 21.09
CA ALA A 162 1.09 -12.77 21.00
C ALA A 162 0.17 -11.53 21.11
N VAL A 163 0.46 -10.65 22.08
CA VAL A 163 -0.27 -9.39 22.28
C VAL A 163 0.00 -8.41 21.13
N LEU A 164 1.26 -8.24 20.75
CA LEU A 164 1.60 -7.37 19.61
C LEU A 164 0.96 -7.88 18.30
N PHE A 165 0.90 -9.19 18.11
CA PHE A 165 0.26 -9.79 16.93
C PHE A 165 -1.24 -9.50 16.89
N PHE A 166 -1.93 -9.51 18.05
CA PHE A 166 -3.33 -9.12 18.13
C PHE A 166 -3.54 -7.70 17.59
N PHE A 167 -2.83 -6.72 18.15
CA PHE A 167 -2.96 -5.32 17.72
C PHE A 167 -2.56 -5.11 16.26
N ALA A 168 -1.47 -5.75 15.81
CA ALA A 168 -1.06 -5.68 14.42
C ALA A 168 -2.10 -6.30 13.48
N SER A 169 -2.73 -7.42 13.86
CA SER A 169 -3.78 -8.07 13.08
C SER A 169 -5.04 -7.22 13.01
N VAL A 170 -5.51 -6.66 14.12
CA VAL A 170 -6.66 -5.73 14.13
C VAL A 170 -6.38 -4.54 13.23
N PHE A 171 -5.20 -3.94 13.36
CA PHE A 171 -4.80 -2.82 12.51
C PHE A 171 -4.79 -3.22 11.03
N ALA A 172 -4.19 -4.37 10.68
CA ALA A 172 -4.07 -4.84 9.31
C ALA A 172 -5.42 -5.12 8.63
N VAL A 173 -6.37 -5.73 9.34
CA VAL A 173 -7.69 -6.05 8.78
C VAL A 173 -8.55 -4.80 8.55
N TYR A 174 -8.32 -3.71 9.30
CA TYR A 174 -9.03 -2.45 9.14
C TYR A 174 -8.38 -1.48 8.13
N ILE A 175 -7.18 -1.78 7.60
CA ILE A 175 -6.52 -0.87 6.65
C ILE A 175 -6.91 -1.17 5.21
N HIS A 176 -6.90 -2.44 4.81
CA HIS A 176 -7.11 -2.82 3.42
C HIS A 176 -7.61 -4.25 3.29
N THR A 177 -8.60 -4.49 2.43
CA THR A 177 -9.23 -5.81 2.24
C THR A 177 -8.21 -6.90 1.87
N TYR A 178 -7.24 -6.60 1.00
CA TYR A 178 -6.20 -7.58 0.62
C TYR A 178 -5.22 -7.87 1.76
N THR A 179 -4.97 -6.90 2.63
CA THR A 179 -4.19 -7.11 3.87
C THR A 179 -4.98 -8.00 4.84
N MET A 180 -6.31 -7.84 4.91
CA MET A 180 -7.19 -8.72 5.68
C MET A 180 -7.11 -10.16 5.15
N ILE A 181 -7.29 -10.37 3.83
CA ILE A 181 -7.20 -11.70 3.21
C ILE A 181 -5.83 -12.35 3.51
N ALA A 182 -4.74 -11.62 3.33
CA ALA A 182 -3.40 -12.10 3.62
C ALA A 182 -3.21 -12.45 5.11
N THR A 183 -3.80 -11.67 6.02
CA THR A 183 -3.78 -11.93 7.46
C THR A 183 -4.55 -13.20 7.80
N VAL A 184 -5.73 -13.42 7.22
CA VAL A 184 -6.51 -14.66 7.38
C VAL A 184 -5.71 -15.88 6.92
N LEU A 185 -5.06 -15.81 5.75
CA LEU A 185 -4.20 -16.90 5.27
C LEU A 185 -3.04 -17.18 6.24
N LEU A 186 -2.48 -16.14 6.85
CA LEU A 186 -1.42 -16.31 7.84
C LEU A 186 -1.96 -16.94 9.15
N TYR A 187 -3.20 -16.67 9.54
CA TYR A 187 -3.86 -17.37 10.64
C TYR A 187 -4.01 -18.86 10.36
N LEU A 188 -4.27 -19.28 9.11
CA LEU A 188 -4.29 -20.71 8.75
C LEU A 188 -2.92 -21.36 8.95
N VAL A 189 -1.84 -20.64 8.59
CA VAL A 189 -0.47 -21.10 8.85
C VAL A 189 -0.20 -21.22 10.35
N LEU A 190 -0.62 -20.24 11.15
CA LEU A 190 -0.49 -20.26 12.62
C LEU A 190 -1.32 -21.37 13.24
N MET A 191 -2.48 -21.67 12.71
CA MET A 191 -3.30 -22.81 13.13
C MET A 191 -2.51 -24.11 12.99
N VAL A 192 -2.03 -24.39 11.79
CA VAL A 192 -1.23 -25.59 11.52
C VAL A 192 -0.01 -25.64 12.44
N ALA A 193 0.74 -24.55 12.57
CA ALA A 193 1.91 -24.46 13.44
C ALA A 193 1.58 -24.73 14.92
N SER A 194 0.43 -24.25 15.41
CA SER A 194 -0.03 -24.44 16.79
C SER A 194 -0.38 -25.89 17.10
N PHE A 195 -0.90 -26.62 16.11
CA PHE A 195 -1.22 -28.04 16.25
C PHE A 195 -0.01 -28.96 16.09
N VAL A 196 0.94 -28.60 15.23
CA VAL A 196 2.11 -29.44 14.91
C VAL A 196 3.24 -29.28 15.93
N LYS A 197 3.49 -28.06 16.43
CA LYS A 197 4.54 -27.78 17.40
C LYS A 197 4.23 -28.41 18.75
N LYS A 198 5.13 -29.32 19.24
CA LYS A 198 4.97 -29.99 20.53
C LYS A 198 5.19 -29.04 21.73
N GLU A 199 6.12 -28.11 21.58
CA GLU A 199 6.45 -27.13 22.64
C GLU A 199 5.29 -26.20 22.92
N GLU A 200 4.86 -26.13 24.17
CA GLU A 200 3.76 -25.28 24.67
C GLU A 200 2.44 -25.44 23.87
N ARG A 201 2.19 -26.61 23.26
CA ARG A 201 1.10 -26.87 22.33
C ARG A 201 -0.27 -26.40 22.87
N LYS A 202 -0.60 -26.72 24.12
CA LYS A 202 -1.88 -26.33 24.73
C LYS A 202 -2.01 -24.81 24.79
N LYS A 203 -0.96 -24.10 25.20
CA LYS A 203 -0.94 -22.62 25.25
C LYS A 203 -1.04 -22.00 23.87
N ARG A 204 -0.35 -22.56 22.86
CA ARG A 204 -0.44 -22.10 21.46
C ARG A 204 -1.83 -22.23 20.88
N ILE A 205 -2.46 -23.40 21.09
CA ILE A 205 -3.81 -23.67 20.61
C ILE A 205 -4.81 -22.73 21.32
N ALA A 206 -4.75 -22.63 22.64
CA ALA A 206 -5.64 -21.72 23.39
C ALA A 206 -5.46 -20.26 22.93
N TRP A 207 -4.21 -19.80 22.82
CA TRP A 207 -3.93 -18.47 22.33
C TRP A 207 -4.45 -18.26 20.90
N PHE A 208 -4.26 -19.22 20.00
CA PHE A 208 -4.73 -19.13 18.62
C PHE A 208 -6.25 -18.88 18.55
N PHE A 209 -7.04 -19.67 19.27
CA PHE A 209 -8.49 -19.50 19.29
C PHE A 209 -8.91 -18.20 19.96
N ILE A 210 -8.34 -17.86 21.11
CA ILE A 210 -8.64 -16.59 21.81
C ILE A 210 -8.29 -15.42 20.92
N ASN A 211 -7.10 -15.38 20.33
CA ASN A 211 -6.66 -14.30 19.46
C ASN A 211 -7.54 -14.19 18.21
N GLY A 212 -7.85 -15.31 17.56
CA GLY A 212 -8.71 -15.36 16.39
C GLY A 212 -10.12 -14.82 16.69
N VAL A 213 -10.73 -15.26 17.81
CA VAL A 213 -12.03 -14.74 18.27
C VAL A 213 -11.95 -13.24 18.55
N LEU A 214 -10.94 -12.77 19.28
CA LEU A 214 -10.80 -11.35 19.61
C LEU A 214 -10.64 -10.48 18.36
N VAL A 215 -9.85 -10.90 17.37
CA VAL A 215 -9.71 -10.17 16.10
C VAL A 215 -11.02 -10.18 15.31
N SER A 216 -11.72 -11.32 15.24
CA SER A 216 -13.02 -11.42 14.57
C SER A 216 -14.06 -10.52 15.21
N VAL A 217 -14.16 -10.54 16.56
CA VAL A 217 -15.07 -9.67 17.31
C VAL A 217 -14.72 -8.19 17.10
N SER A 218 -13.43 -7.86 17.09
CA SER A 218 -13.00 -6.48 16.83
C SER A 218 -13.39 -6.00 15.42
N TYR A 219 -13.53 -6.89 14.45
CA TYR A 219 -13.91 -6.56 13.08
C TYR A 219 -15.43 -6.58 12.82
N LEU A 220 -16.23 -7.15 13.74
CA LEU A 220 -17.69 -7.25 13.60
C LEU A 220 -18.38 -5.92 13.25
N PRO A 221 -18.03 -4.78 13.86
CA PRO A 221 -18.67 -3.51 13.51
C PRO A 221 -18.56 -3.14 12.03
N TRP A 222 -17.44 -3.54 11.38
CA TRP A 222 -17.19 -3.25 9.97
C TRP A 222 -17.65 -4.39 9.04
N LEU A 223 -17.84 -5.58 9.54
CA LEU A 223 -18.26 -6.75 8.74
C LEU A 223 -19.62 -6.52 8.06
N PHE A 224 -20.56 -5.88 8.75
CA PHE A 224 -21.88 -5.57 8.18
C PHE A 224 -21.77 -4.58 7.02
N ALA A 225 -20.94 -3.55 7.15
CA ALA A 225 -20.69 -2.60 6.06
C ALA A 225 -20.00 -3.30 4.87
N LEU A 226 -19.01 -4.17 5.15
CA LEU A 226 -18.34 -4.95 4.10
C LEU A 226 -19.34 -5.86 3.35
N MET A 227 -20.27 -6.48 4.04
CA MET A 227 -21.30 -7.34 3.42
C MET A 227 -22.25 -6.51 2.53
N SER A 228 -22.65 -5.32 2.95
CA SER A 228 -23.48 -4.43 2.12
C SER A 228 -22.76 -3.96 0.87
N GLN A 229 -21.45 -3.72 0.93
CA GLN A 229 -20.62 -3.34 -0.21
C GLN A 229 -20.59 -4.40 -1.33
N PHE A 230 -20.73 -5.68 -1.00
CA PHE A 230 -20.82 -6.76 -2.00
C PHE A 230 -22.20 -6.82 -2.69
N GLY A 231 -23.26 -6.31 -2.05
CA GLY A 231 -24.63 -6.32 -2.60
C GLY A 231 -24.97 -5.16 -3.53
N THR A 232 -24.31 -4.02 -3.39
CA THR A 232 -24.69 -2.77 -4.07
C THR A 232 -24.12 -2.58 -5.47
N LYS A 233 -23.14 -3.38 -5.89
CA LYS A 233 -22.45 -3.23 -7.20
C LYS A 233 -23.01 -4.16 -8.29
N GLY A 234 -24.31 -4.39 -8.34
CA GLY A 234 -24.98 -5.42 -9.14
C GLY A 234 -24.94 -5.28 -10.67
N GLU A 235 -24.54 -4.15 -11.24
CA GLU A 235 -24.66 -3.90 -12.69
C GLU A 235 -23.35 -3.56 -13.43
N VAL A 236 -22.20 -3.62 -12.74
CA VAL A 236 -20.92 -3.43 -13.43
C VAL A 236 -20.60 -4.67 -14.24
N ALA A 237 -20.35 -4.53 -15.53
CA ALA A 237 -19.98 -5.62 -16.42
C ALA A 237 -18.79 -6.41 -15.84
N LYS A 238 -19.00 -7.71 -15.60
CA LYS A 238 -17.94 -8.59 -15.07
C LYS A 238 -16.84 -8.72 -16.12
N PRO A 239 -15.56 -8.54 -15.75
CA PRO A 239 -14.47 -8.75 -16.67
C PRO A 239 -14.43 -10.22 -17.11
N GLN A 240 -14.08 -10.46 -18.35
CA GLN A 240 -13.79 -11.82 -18.82
C GLN A 240 -12.52 -12.33 -18.13
N PHE A 241 -12.49 -13.62 -17.80
CA PHE A 241 -11.31 -14.23 -17.21
C PHE A 241 -10.20 -14.34 -18.28
N ASP A 242 -9.17 -13.51 -18.12
CA ASP A 242 -7.96 -13.54 -18.91
C ASP A 242 -6.74 -13.60 -18.01
N VAL A 243 -6.10 -14.76 -17.97
CA VAL A 243 -4.91 -15.00 -17.12
C VAL A 243 -3.76 -14.09 -17.52
N ALA A 244 -3.58 -13.88 -18.82
CA ALA A 244 -2.47 -13.06 -19.33
C ALA A 244 -2.64 -11.61 -18.90
N PHE A 245 -3.87 -11.07 -18.99
CA PHE A 245 -4.21 -9.74 -18.51
C PHE A 245 -3.87 -9.55 -17.03
N TYR A 246 -4.32 -10.46 -16.15
CA TYR A 246 -4.08 -10.34 -14.71
C TYR A 246 -2.61 -10.53 -14.33
N ILE A 247 -1.88 -11.40 -15.02
CA ILE A 247 -0.42 -11.54 -14.82
C ILE A 247 0.29 -10.26 -15.24
N ASP A 248 -0.05 -9.70 -16.40
CA ASP A 248 0.54 -8.46 -16.90
C ASP A 248 0.25 -7.28 -15.95
N GLU A 249 -0.98 -7.19 -15.45
CA GLU A 249 -1.38 -6.17 -14.47
C GLU A 249 -0.56 -6.29 -13.17
N ILE A 250 -0.45 -7.49 -12.58
CA ILE A 250 0.35 -7.71 -11.37
C ILE A 250 1.82 -7.35 -11.63
N LEU A 251 2.39 -7.76 -12.76
CA LEU A 251 3.79 -7.52 -13.07
C LEU A 251 4.07 -6.03 -13.32
N ASN A 252 3.20 -5.35 -14.07
CA ASN A 252 3.38 -3.94 -14.39
C ASN A 252 3.22 -3.06 -13.14
N GLU A 253 2.17 -3.27 -12.36
CA GLU A 253 1.93 -2.53 -11.11
C GLU A 253 3.01 -2.77 -10.05
N SER A 254 3.58 -3.99 -10.01
CA SER A 254 4.61 -4.34 -9.03
C SER A 254 6.01 -3.88 -9.43
N PHE A 255 6.36 -3.98 -10.71
CA PHE A 255 7.75 -3.92 -11.19
C PHE A 255 8.02 -2.89 -12.27
N SER A 256 7.04 -2.06 -12.63
CA SER A 256 7.20 -0.97 -13.59
C SER A 256 6.69 0.36 -13.00
N SER A 257 6.99 1.46 -13.67
CA SER A 257 6.38 2.75 -13.37
C SER A 257 4.91 2.73 -13.80
N ILE A 258 3.99 3.04 -12.89
CA ILE A 258 2.56 3.13 -13.20
C ILE A 258 2.28 4.29 -14.16
N MET A 259 2.97 5.42 -14.00
CA MET A 259 2.79 6.61 -14.83
C MET A 259 3.38 6.46 -16.25
N TYR A 260 4.50 5.73 -16.36
CA TYR A 260 5.23 5.53 -17.61
C TYR A 260 5.69 4.08 -17.70
N PRO A 261 4.76 3.10 -17.89
CA PRO A 261 5.08 1.68 -17.85
C PRO A 261 6.03 1.31 -18.99
N LYS A 262 7.09 0.56 -18.64
CA LYS A 262 8.09 0.11 -19.61
C LYS A 262 8.46 -1.35 -19.33
N LYS A 263 8.26 -2.22 -20.32
CA LYS A 263 8.53 -3.66 -20.22
C LYS A 263 9.95 -4.00 -19.72
N TRP A 264 10.96 -3.18 -20.02
CA TRP A 264 12.32 -3.42 -19.56
C TRP A 264 12.49 -3.21 -18.03
N GLN A 265 11.67 -2.37 -17.41
CA GLN A 265 11.65 -2.20 -15.93
C GLN A 265 11.21 -3.49 -15.27
N THR A 266 10.10 -4.05 -15.75
CA THR A 266 9.60 -5.38 -15.32
C THR A 266 10.66 -6.47 -15.60
N ALA A 267 11.32 -6.45 -16.75
CA ALA A 267 12.35 -7.43 -17.09
C ALA A 267 13.53 -7.44 -16.11
N ILE A 268 13.98 -6.28 -15.63
CA ILE A 268 15.02 -6.20 -14.59
C ILE A 268 14.61 -6.99 -13.33
N TRP A 269 13.40 -6.77 -12.85
CA TRP A 269 12.92 -7.46 -11.66
C TRP A 269 12.70 -8.95 -11.89
N LEU A 270 12.22 -9.34 -13.07
CA LEU A 270 12.11 -10.76 -13.46
C LEU A 270 13.48 -11.46 -13.47
N VAL A 271 14.53 -10.79 -13.94
CA VAL A 271 15.91 -11.32 -13.89
C VAL A 271 16.37 -11.48 -12.42
N ILE A 272 16.10 -10.50 -11.56
CA ILE A 272 16.44 -10.57 -10.12
C ILE A 272 15.68 -11.72 -9.46
N LEU A 273 14.39 -11.88 -9.74
CA LEU A 273 13.55 -12.96 -9.20
C LEU A 273 14.02 -14.33 -9.69
N ALA A 274 14.29 -14.48 -10.99
CA ALA A 274 14.79 -15.73 -11.58
C ALA A 274 16.16 -16.11 -10.98
N PHE A 275 17.08 -15.16 -10.89
CA PHE A 275 18.38 -15.38 -10.21
C PHE A 275 18.17 -15.85 -8.76
N SER A 276 17.29 -15.17 -8.03
CA SER A 276 17.02 -15.52 -6.62
C SER A 276 16.41 -16.90 -6.50
N LEU A 277 15.47 -17.28 -7.36
CA LEU A 277 14.88 -18.61 -7.39
C LEU A 277 15.94 -19.71 -7.64
N VAL A 278 16.82 -19.51 -8.63
CA VAL A 278 17.91 -20.45 -8.90
C VAL A 278 18.82 -20.62 -7.66
N ILE A 279 19.21 -19.53 -7.01
CA ILE A 279 20.04 -19.58 -5.79
C ILE A 279 19.32 -20.34 -4.67
N LEU A 280 18.04 -20.09 -4.44
CA LEU A 280 17.25 -20.76 -3.40
C LEU A 280 17.13 -22.26 -3.65
N ILE A 281 16.95 -22.68 -4.90
CA ILE A 281 16.89 -24.10 -5.29
C ILE A 281 18.25 -24.78 -5.08
N VAL A 282 19.32 -24.15 -5.56
CA VAL A 282 20.67 -24.77 -5.55
C VAL A 282 21.28 -24.78 -4.15
N LYS A 283 21.06 -23.74 -3.33
CA LYS A 283 21.80 -23.55 -2.07
C LYS A 283 21.03 -23.83 -0.79
N LYS A 284 19.81 -24.28 -0.84
CA LYS A 284 18.97 -24.63 0.33
C LYS A 284 19.07 -23.62 1.49
N THR A 285 18.19 -22.65 1.48
CA THR A 285 18.07 -21.67 2.57
C THR A 285 17.51 -22.29 3.86
N PRO A 286 17.91 -21.83 5.07
CA PRO A 286 17.24 -22.22 6.30
C PRO A 286 15.78 -21.68 6.39
N TYR A 287 15.42 -20.73 5.55
CA TYR A 287 14.12 -20.04 5.55
C TYR A 287 13.15 -20.57 4.47
N TRP A 288 13.35 -21.78 3.95
CA TRP A 288 12.55 -22.31 2.85
C TRP A 288 11.05 -22.41 3.18
N LYS A 289 10.70 -22.68 4.46
CA LYS A 289 9.31 -22.74 4.92
C LYS A 289 8.65 -21.37 4.88
N GLU A 290 9.33 -20.36 5.36
CA GLU A 290 8.89 -18.97 5.35
C GLU A 290 8.74 -18.45 3.92
N ILE A 291 9.67 -18.79 3.05
CA ILE A 291 9.63 -18.42 1.63
C ILE A 291 8.46 -19.10 0.91
N LEU A 292 8.28 -20.41 1.10
CA LEU A 292 7.14 -21.11 0.50
C LEU A 292 5.79 -20.61 1.05
N THR A 293 5.74 -20.32 2.35
CA THR A 293 4.55 -19.71 2.96
C THR A 293 4.27 -18.34 2.34
N GLY A 294 5.29 -17.49 2.21
CA GLY A 294 5.17 -16.17 1.60
C GLY A 294 4.74 -16.24 0.14
N ALA A 295 5.34 -17.12 -0.65
CA ALA A 295 4.96 -17.35 -2.04
C ALA A 295 3.53 -17.88 -2.16
N GLY A 296 3.15 -18.83 -1.31
CA GLY A 296 1.78 -19.38 -1.25
C GLY A 296 0.75 -18.30 -0.90
N ILE A 297 1.03 -17.44 0.08
CA ILE A 297 0.14 -16.32 0.43
C ILE A 297 0.03 -15.37 -0.76
N PHE A 298 1.14 -15.01 -1.42
CA PHE A 298 1.12 -14.12 -2.59
C PHE A 298 0.23 -14.68 -3.70
N VAL A 299 0.42 -15.95 -4.05
CA VAL A 299 -0.36 -16.63 -5.10
C VAL A 299 -1.84 -16.72 -4.70
N LEU A 300 -2.15 -17.13 -3.46
CA LEU A 300 -3.54 -17.29 -3.01
C LEU A 300 -4.27 -15.95 -2.90
N VAL A 301 -3.63 -14.88 -2.41
CA VAL A 301 -4.22 -13.55 -2.36
C VAL A 301 -4.53 -13.04 -3.77
N SER A 302 -3.58 -13.19 -4.70
CA SER A 302 -3.77 -12.79 -6.10
C SER A 302 -4.88 -13.61 -6.77
N ALA A 303 -4.84 -14.94 -6.64
CA ALA A 303 -5.84 -15.83 -7.23
C ALA A 303 -7.24 -15.57 -6.67
N LEU A 304 -7.37 -15.37 -5.35
CA LEU A 304 -8.66 -15.06 -4.72
C LEU A 304 -9.18 -13.68 -5.17
N GLY A 305 -8.31 -12.68 -5.28
CA GLY A 305 -8.68 -11.36 -5.79
C GLY A 305 -9.20 -11.42 -7.21
N VAL A 306 -8.50 -12.13 -8.10
CA VAL A 306 -8.92 -12.35 -9.49
C VAL A 306 -10.23 -13.13 -9.53
N TYR A 307 -10.37 -14.20 -8.74
CA TYR A 307 -11.60 -14.98 -8.66
C TYR A 307 -12.80 -14.13 -8.24
N LEU A 308 -12.66 -13.33 -7.20
CA LEU A 308 -13.71 -12.43 -6.74
C LEU A 308 -14.05 -11.38 -7.80
N SER A 309 -13.05 -10.84 -8.50
CA SER A 309 -13.24 -9.86 -9.56
C SER A 309 -14.04 -10.40 -10.75
N VAL A 310 -13.76 -11.62 -11.16
CA VAL A 310 -14.45 -12.27 -12.29
C VAL A 310 -15.82 -12.80 -11.88
N SER A 311 -15.96 -13.31 -10.66
CA SER A 311 -17.19 -14.00 -10.24
C SER A 311 -18.25 -13.06 -9.71
N TYR A 312 -17.87 -11.97 -9.04
CA TYR A 312 -18.80 -11.09 -8.33
C TYR A 312 -18.80 -9.64 -8.84
N SER A 313 -17.68 -8.93 -8.74
CA SER A 313 -17.57 -7.54 -9.14
C SER A 313 -16.12 -7.18 -9.42
N PRO A 314 -15.81 -6.32 -10.41
CA PRO A 314 -14.45 -5.86 -10.68
C PRO A 314 -13.81 -5.23 -9.44
N CYS A 315 -13.04 -6.00 -8.69
CA CYS A 315 -12.46 -5.59 -7.40
C CYS A 315 -10.97 -5.92 -7.27
N PHE A 316 -10.33 -6.43 -8.33
CA PHE A 316 -8.89 -6.68 -8.35
C PHE A 316 -8.16 -5.65 -9.21
N MET A 317 -7.13 -5.08 -8.64
CA MET A 317 -6.09 -4.30 -9.31
C MET A 317 -4.72 -4.81 -8.87
N GLY A 318 -3.74 -4.82 -9.79
CA GLY A 318 -2.40 -5.31 -9.50
C GLY A 318 -1.73 -4.61 -8.32
N ARG A 319 -2.02 -3.32 -8.10
CA ARG A 319 -1.53 -2.54 -6.95
C ARG A 319 -1.98 -3.06 -5.58
N TYR A 320 -3.04 -3.85 -5.50
CA TYR A 320 -3.53 -4.37 -4.21
C TYR A 320 -2.61 -5.43 -3.60
N VAL A 321 -1.77 -6.10 -4.40
CA VAL A 321 -0.76 -7.03 -3.88
C VAL A 321 0.47 -6.32 -3.31
N THR A 322 0.57 -5.00 -3.44
CA THR A 322 1.68 -4.20 -2.89
C THR A 322 1.85 -4.40 -1.38
N CYS A 323 0.76 -4.59 -0.64
CA CYS A 323 0.80 -4.84 0.81
C CYS A 323 1.58 -6.10 1.21
N ILE A 324 1.65 -7.11 0.33
CA ILE A 324 2.34 -8.38 0.59
C ILE A 324 3.70 -8.50 -0.12
N MET A 325 4.12 -7.49 -0.88
CA MET A 325 5.45 -7.44 -1.53
C MET A 325 6.64 -7.65 -0.58
N PRO A 326 6.58 -7.26 0.71
CA PRO A 326 7.63 -7.61 1.66
C PRO A 326 7.98 -9.11 1.71
N LEU A 327 7.02 -10.00 1.42
CA LEU A 327 7.27 -11.47 1.38
C LEU A 327 8.16 -11.86 0.19
N ILE A 328 7.95 -11.24 -0.97
CA ILE A 328 8.76 -11.47 -2.17
C ILE A 328 10.18 -10.90 -1.96
N LEU A 329 10.26 -9.69 -1.41
CA LEU A 329 11.57 -9.10 -1.10
C LEU A 329 12.34 -9.92 -0.05
N PHE A 330 11.65 -10.54 0.91
CA PHE A 330 12.26 -11.48 1.86
C PHE A 330 12.92 -12.67 1.15
N ALA A 331 12.24 -13.28 0.17
CA ALA A 331 12.79 -14.39 -0.60
C ALA A 331 14.04 -13.96 -1.39
N VAL A 332 14.00 -12.77 -2.03
CA VAL A 332 15.15 -12.20 -2.74
C VAL A 332 16.30 -11.94 -1.77
N ALA A 333 16.06 -11.32 -0.63
CA ALA A 333 17.08 -11.03 0.37
C ALA A 333 17.72 -12.32 0.95
N ALA A 334 16.89 -13.35 1.19
CA ALA A 334 17.38 -14.67 1.63
C ALA A 334 18.26 -15.35 0.57
N ALA A 335 17.91 -15.23 -0.72
CA ALA A 335 18.76 -15.71 -1.81
C ALA A 335 20.10 -14.96 -1.84
N LEU A 336 20.07 -13.63 -1.77
CA LEU A 336 21.28 -12.81 -1.76
C LEU A 336 22.18 -13.10 -0.56
N ASP A 337 21.62 -13.49 0.60
CA ASP A 337 22.39 -13.87 1.78
C ASP A 337 23.21 -15.16 1.57
N LEU A 338 22.74 -16.07 0.73
CA LEU A 338 23.44 -17.31 0.37
C LEU A 338 24.58 -17.12 -0.65
N VAL A 339 24.63 -16.00 -1.34
CA VAL A 339 25.65 -15.72 -2.38
C VAL A 339 26.95 -15.30 -1.72
N LYS A 340 28.00 -16.14 -1.75
CA LYS A 340 29.30 -15.85 -1.10
C LYS A 340 30.05 -14.66 -1.73
N PRO A 341 30.21 -14.56 -3.07
CA PRO A 341 30.92 -13.43 -3.67
C PRO A 341 30.13 -12.12 -3.48
N LYS A 342 30.70 -11.19 -2.71
CA LYS A 342 30.07 -9.90 -2.39
C LYS A 342 29.80 -9.05 -3.64
N TRP A 343 30.67 -9.17 -4.65
CA TRP A 343 30.52 -8.40 -5.90
C TRP A 343 29.25 -8.80 -6.68
N ILE A 344 28.84 -10.09 -6.63
CA ILE A 344 27.58 -10.54 -7.29
C ILE A 344 26.39 -9.88 -6.58
N VAL A 345 26.38 -9.87 -5.24
CA VAL A 345 25.31 -9.22 -4.48
C VAL A 345 25.27 -7.72 -4.76
N ALA A 346 26.44 -7.08 -4.81
CA ALA A 346 26.55 -5.67 -5.16
C ALA A 346 26.05 -5.41 -6.58
N ALA A 347 26.36 -6.27 -7.55
CA ALA A 347 25.90 -6.15 -8.94
C ALA A 347 24.35 -6.28 -9.04
N ILE A 348 23.75 -7.25 -8.34
CA ILE A 348 22.30 -7.41 -8.32
C ILE A 348 21.61 -6.22 -7.64
N LEU A 349 22.12 -5.75 -6.51
CA LEU A 349 21.57 -4.56 -5.84
C LEU A 349 21.76 -3.29 -6.70
N LEU A 350 22.91 -3.16 -7.38
CA LEU A 350 23.15 -2.06 -8.30
C LEU A 350 22.17 -2.09 -9.49
N LEU A 351 21.91 -3.26 -10.05
CA LEU A 351 20.94 -3.44 -11.13
C LEU A 351 19.53 -2.99 -10.67
N ALA A 352 19.12 -3.39 -9.46
CA ALA A 352 17.85 -2.94 -8.87
C ALA A 352 17.83 -1.42 -8.66
N VAL A 353 18.92 -0.83 -8.14
CA VAL A 353 19.06 0.61 -7.94
C VAL A 353 19.00 1.37 -9.26
N MET A 354 19.66 0.90 -10.31
CA MET A 354 19.60 1.52 -11.64
C MET A 354 18.18 1.49 -12.21
N GLY A 355 17.50 0.35 -12.11
CA GLY A 355 16.10 0.23 -12.51
C GLY A 355 15.19 1.15 -11.72
N GLY A 356 15.33 1.17 -10.39
CA GLY A 356 14.56 2.03 -9.50
C GLY A 356 14.85 3.53 -9.70
N ALA A 357 16.08 3.91 -9.99
CA ALA A 357 16.44 5.31 -10.27
C ALA A 357 15.69 5.85 -11.51
N LEU A 358 15.49 5.02 -12.52
CA LEU A 358 14.72 5.40 -13.70
C LEU A 358 13.23 5.52 -13.39
N VAL A 359 12.68 4.64 -12.56
CA VAL A 359 11.29 4.77 -12.05
C VAL A 359 11.15 6.01 -11.18
N TYR A 360 12.11 6.27 -10.28
CA TYR A 360 12.13 7.46 -9.44
C TYR A 360 12.18 8.74 -10.27
N ARG A 361 13.00 8.78 -11.33
CA ARG A 361 13.03 9.91 -12.28
C ARG A 361 11.66 10.14 -12.92
N ASP A 362 11.01 9.05 -13.38
CA ASP A 362 9.69 9.14 -13.99
C ASP A 362 8.64 9.63 -12.96
N ARG A 363 8.76 9.21 -11.68
CA ARG A 363 7.93 9.69 -10.57
C ARG A 363 8.17 11.17 -10.27
N VAL A 364 9.44 11.61 -10.18
CA VAL A 364 9.78 13.03 -9.99
C VAL A 364 9.21 13.87 -11.11
N ARG A 365 9.36 13.43 -12.36
CA ARG A 365 8.79 14.13 -13.52
C ARG A 365 7.27 14.31 -13.35
N TYR A 366 6.53 13.28 -13.02
CA TYR A 366 5.10 13.34 -12.79
C TYR A 366 4.74 14.30 -11.63
N GLU A 367 5.40 14.15 -10.50
CA GLU A 367 5.12 14.94 -9.29
C GLU A 367 5.40 16.45 -9.47
N TYR A 368 6.33 16.81 -10.37
CA TYR A 368 6.71 18.20 -10.65
C TYR A 368 6.17 18.70 -12.01
N GLU A 369 5.29 17.94 -12.65
CA GLU A 369 4.59 18.38 -13.85
C GLU A 369 3.66 19.56 -13.52
N LYS A 370 3.67 20.61 -14.39
CA LYS A 370 2.94 21.86 -14.12
C LYS A 370 1.44 21.80 -14.45
N GLY A 371 0.88 20.66 -14.81
CA GLY A 371 -0.51 20.54 -15.24
C GLY A 371 -1.51 21.09 -14.21
N LEU A 372 -1.37 20.65 -12.96
CA LEU A 372 -2.21 21.14 -11.87
C LEU A 372 -1.97 22.61 -11.56
N ASP A 373 -0.70 23.07 -11.53
CA ASP A 373 -0.39 24.49 -11.29
C ASP A 373 -0.99 25.39 -12.36
N ASN A 374 -0.96 24.98 -13.63
CA ASN A 374 -1.59 25.71 -14.74
C ASN A 374 -3.12 25.76 -14.57
N TYR A 375 -3.74 24.65 -14.15
CA TYR A 375 -5.17 24.63 -13.86
C TYR A 375 -5.53 25.56 -12.68
N LEU A 376 -4.78 25.51 -11.59
CA LEU A 376 -5.04 26.37 -10.41
C LEU A 376 -4.82 27.85 -10.74
N GLU A 377 -3.83 28.16 -11.57
CA GLU A 377 -3.60 29.53 -12.05
C GLU A 377 -4.75 29.98 -12.96
N TYR A 378 -5.19 29.14 -13.88
CA TYR A 378 -6.36 29.41 -14.73
C TYR A 378 -7.63 29.59 -13.88
N ALA A 379 -7.92 28.69 -12.96
CA ALA A 379 -9.07 28.77 -12.08
C ALA A 379 -9.08 30.04 -11.26
N LYS A 380 -7.96 30.40 -10.64
CA LYS A 380 -7.78 31.61 -9.83
C LYS A 380 -7.96 32.92 -10.63
N ASN A 381 -7.57 32.91 -11.89
CA ASN A 381 -7.69 34.10 -12.76
C ASN A 381 -9.03 34.20 -13.47
N THR A 382 -9.76 33.11 -13.60
CA THR A 382 -10.98 33.01 -14.41
C THR A 382 -12.24 32.98 -13.57
N TYR A 383 -12.24 32.17 -12.46
CA TYR A 383 -13.44 32.00 -11.65
C TYR A 383 -13.57 33.11 -10.61
N LYS A 384 -14.80 33.57 -10.43
CA LYS A 384 -15.19 34.51 -9.39
C LYS A 384 -16.06 33.78 -8.35
N GLU A 385 -16.18 34.37 -7.17
CA GLU A 385 -16.96 33.83 -6.06
C GLU A 385 -18.45 33.56 -6.41
N GLU A 386 -18.97 34.27 -7.40
CA GLU A 386 -20.34 34.15 -7.90
C GLU A 386 -20.49 33.18 -9.10
N ASP A 387 -19.38 32.59 -9.57
CA ASP A 387 -19.39 31.63 -10.68
C ASP A 387 -19.62 30.20 -10.16
N ALA A 388 -20.23 29.38 -11.02
CA ALA A 388 -20.34 27.96 -10.76
C ALA A 388 -19.57 27.14 -11.79
N VAL A 389 -18.96 26.06 -11.36
CA VAL A 389 -18.22 25.13 -12.21
C VAL A 389 -18.94 23.80 -12.23
N ILE A 390 -19.28 23.34 -13.43
CA ILE A 390 -19.89 22.02 -13.65
C ILE A 390 -18.83 21.06 -14.16
N TYR A 391 -18.61 19.96 -13.44
CA TYR A 391 -17.76 18.86 -13.87
C TYR A 391 -18.58 17.87 -14.69
N ALA A 392 -18.07 17.51 -15.88
CA ALA A 392 -18.80 16.66 -16.83
C ALA A 392 -19.03 15.23 -16.34
N ASP A 393 -18.21 14.78 -15.41
CA ASP A 393 -18.35 13.47 -14.78
C ASP A 393 -17.76 13.48 -13.36
N ILE A 394 -18.05 12.40 -12.61
CA ILE A 394 -17.56 12.23 -11.23
C ILE A 394 -16.02 12.14 -11.16
N HIS A 395 -15.36 11.73 -12.23
CA HIS A 395 -13.90 11.61 -12.24
C HIS A 395 -13.21 12.97 -12.35
N SER A 396 -13.78 13.90 -13.13
CA SER A 396 -13.23 15.27 -13.22
C SER A 396 -13.50 16.11 -11.96
N ASN A 397 -14.50 15.73 -11.17
CA ASN A 397 -14.88 16.43 -9.95
C ASN A 397 -13.78 16.51 -8.89
N TYR A 398 -12.75 15.67 -8.94
CA TYR A 398 -11.60 15.76 -8.03
C TYR A 398 -10.93 17.15 -8.03
N LEU A 399 -11.09 17.91 -9.12
CA LEU A 399 -10.55 19.25 -9.23
C LEU A 399 -11.22 20.25 -8.27
N SER A 400 -12.48 20.00 -7.85
CA SER A 400 -13.20 20.82 -6.87
C SER A 400 -12.47 20.93 -5.52
N VAL A 401 -11.66 19.95 -5.18
CA VAL A 401 -10.83 19.95 -3.97
C VAL A 401 -9.85 21.13 -3.92
N PHE A 402 -9.47 21.65 -5.09
CA PHE A 402 -8.49 22.74 -5.25
C PHE A 402 -9.13 24.10 -5.48
N THR A 403 -10.47 24.15 -5.61
CA THR A 403 -11.26 25.39 -5.83
C THR A 403 -12.40 25.48 -4.82
N PRO A 404 -12.08 25.49 -3.48
CA PRO A 404 -13.11 25.41 -2.44
C PRO A 404 -14.03 26.63 -2.38
N ASP A 405 -13.62 27.76 -2.95
CA ASP A 405 -14.35 29.03 -2.91
C ASP A 405 -15.29 29.19 -4.12
N VAL A 406 -15.37 28.19 -4.99
CA VAL A 406 -16.24 28.19 -6.17
C VAL A 406 -17.35 27.19 -5.99
N TYR A 407 -18.57 27.59 -6.29
CA TYR A 407 -19.73 26.69 -6.31
C TYR A 407 -19.51 25.59 -7.33
N THR A 408 -19.60 24.33 -6.93
CA THR A 408 -19.29 23.20 -7.80
C THR A 408 -20.48 22.26 -7.93
N TYR A 409 -20.72 21.85 -9.17
CA TYR A 409 -21.73 20.88 -9.54
C TYR A 409 -21.10 19.72 -10.29
N ILE A 410 -21.77 18.58 -10.31
CA ILE A 410 -21.34 17.42 -11.07
C ILE A 410 -22.49 16.89 -11.93
N LEU A 411 -22.19 16.51 -13.16
CA LEU A 411 -23.10 15.74 -13.99
C LEU A 411 -23.03 14.26 -13.60
N GLY A 412 -24.15 13.71 -13.15
CA GLY A 412 -24.19 12.31 -12.73
C GLY A 412 -25.54 11.93 -12.16
N ARG A 413 -25.61 10.76 -11.55
CA ARG A 413 -26.82 10.28 -10.86
C ARG A 413 -26.85 10.85 -9.45
N LYS A 414 -28.00 11.29 -8.98
CA LYS A 414 -28.18 11.81 -7.60
C LYS A 414 -27.92 10.77 -6.50
N ASP A 415 -27.94 9.49 -6.84
CA ASP A 415 -27.66 8.36 -5.97
C ASP A 415 -26.18 7.89 -6.02
N GLU A 416 -25.34 8.55 -6.83
CA GLU A 416 -23.91 8.27 -6.86
C GLU A 416 -23.24 8.80 -5.59
N PHE A 417 -22.38 7.94 -5.04
CA PHE A 417 -21.56 8.30 -3.91
C PHE A 417 -20.54 9.38 -4.29
N ASN A 418 -20.58 10.51 -3.59
CA ASN A 418 -19.70 11.63 -3.85
C ASN A 418 -19.13 12.24 -2.54
N PRO A 419 -17.81 12.14 -2.27
CA PRO A 419 -17.17 12.71 -1.09
C PRO A 419 -16.74 14.17 -1.26
N TYR A 420 -16.99 14.80 -2.43
CA TYR A 420 -16.42 16.12 -2.76
C TYR A 420 -17.27 17.31 -2.29
N ASP A 421 -18.28 17.09 -1.44
CA ASP A 421 -19.14 18.15 -0.89
C ASP A 421 -19.78 19.06 -1.96
N ASN A 422 -20.15 18.50 -3.11
CA ASN A 422 -20.86 19.25 -4.11
C ASN A 422 -22.30 19.47 -3.66
N ASP A 423 -22.77 20.70 -3.77
CA ASP A 423 -24.11 21.08 -3.33
C ASP A 423 -25.21 20.42 -4.18
N GLU A 424 -24.96 20.22 -5.47
CA GLU A 424 -25.92 19.57 -6.36
C GLU A 424 -25.26 18.68 -7.42
N ILE A 425 -25.91 17.57 -7.73
CA ILE A 425 -25.58 16.68 -8.84
C ILE A 425 -26.68 16.84 -9.90
N PHE A 426 -26.30 17.21 -11.12
CA PHE A 426 -27.22 17.37 -12.25
C PHE A 426 -27.14 16.17 -13.20
N ALA A 427 -28.31 15.75 -13.68
CA ALA A 427 -28.38 14.78 -14.79
C ALA A 427 -28.12 15.44 -16.15
N ASP A 428 -28.43 16.77 -16.27
CA ASP A 428 -28.31 17.57 -17.49
C ASP A 428 -27.80 18.96 -17.12
N PRO A 429 -26.81 19.55 -17.83
CA PRO A 429 -26.36 20.93 -17.65
C PRO A 429 -27.46 21.97 -17.76
N ALA A 430 -28.51 21.70 -18.54
CA ALA A 430 -29.68 22.61 -18.71
C ALA A 430 -30.49 22.77 -17.41
N GLN A 431 -30.24 21.95 -16.37
CA GLN A 431 -30.90 22.07 -15.06
C GLN A 431 -30.29 23.16 -14.17
N ALA A 432 -29.17 23.77 -14.60
CA ALA A 432 -28.50 24.85 -13.88
C ALA A 432 -28.98 26.24 -14.24
N ASP A 433 -30.32 26.43 -14.35
CA ASP A 433 -30.95 27.68 -14.85
C ASP A 433 -30.64 28.91 -13.97
N ASP A 434 -30.28 28.76 -12.71
CA ASP A 434 -30.04 29.85 -11.77
C ASP A 434 -28.54 30.26 -11.63
N VAL A 435 -27.66 29.70 -12.43
CA VAL A 435 -26.23 29.91 -12.30
C VAL A 435 -25.73 30.96 -13.29
N LYS A 436 -25.07 32.01 -12.79
CA LYS A 436 -24.66 33.16 -13.61
C LYS A 436 -23.43 32.93 -14.49
N GLY A 437 -22.56 32.06 -14.14
CA GLY A 437 -21.38 31.70 -14.94
C GLY A 437 -21.15 30.19 -14.88
N VAL A 438 -21.22 29.51 -16.01
CA VAL A 438 -21.03 28.04 -16.08
C VAL A 438 -19.77 27.74 -16.86
N CYS A 439 -18.83 27.04 -16.23
CA CYS A 439 -17.70 26.42 -16.89
C CYS A 439 -17.87 24.90 -16.83
N ILE A 440 -17.95 24.25 -17.98
CA ILE A 440 -18.03 22.78 -18.06
C ILE A 440 -16.62 22.25 -18.25
N LEU A 441 -16.14 21.46 -17.31
CA LEU A 441 -14.86 20.76 -17.37
C LEU A 441 -15.12 19.30 -17.69
N SER A 442 -14.52 18.82 -18.78
CA SER A 442 -14.42 17.41 -19.10
C SER A 442 -12.99 16.93 -18.85
N ALA A 443 -12.83 15.71 -18.29
CA ALA A 443 -11.53 15.09 -18.07
C ALA A 443 -10.87 14.67 -19.39
#